data_fce63c46255d8e71a5e5f60b362652a3
#
_entry.id   fce63c46255d8e71a5e5f60b362652a3
#
_cell.length_a   1.000
_cell.length_b   1.000
_cell.length_c   1.000
_cell.angle_alpha   90.00
_cell.angle_beta   90.00
_cell.angle_gamma   90.00
#
_symmetry.space_group_name_H-M   'P 1'
#
loop_
_entity.id
_entity.type
_entity.pdbx_description
1 polymer ?
#
loop_
_entity_poly.entity_id
_entity_poly.type
_entity_poly.pdbx_seq_one_letter_code
_entity_poly.pdbx_strand_id
1 'polypeptide(L)'
;MSLIMALSAAASPIPSRPEKRCGWLSNPTPGNWWLRDRQAEWTLGTQGSEPVPGMDDLPDMSTKGWVETNGSHGYGCACLTVTTDARTKEVTRIISGGPVPLRQCRADRRLPRP
;
A
#
# COMPACT_ATOMS: atom_id res chain seq x y z
N MET A 1 21.15 -49.35 -3.43
CA MET A 1 20.81 -48.22 -2.52
C MET A 1 20.67 -46.97 -3.31
N SER A 2 19.46 -46.54 -3.57
CA SER A 2 19.22 -45.27 -4.21
C SER A 2 19.14 -44.17 -3.17
N LEU A 3 20.11 -43.29 -3.15
CA LEU A 3 20.05 -42.04 -2.42
C LEU A 3 18.99 -41.16 -3.08
N ILE A 4 17.83 -41.05 -2.48
CA ILE A 4 16.87 -40.04 -2.84
C ILE A 4 17.36 -38.75 -2.20
N MET A 5 18.08 -37.94 -2.96
CA MET A 5 18.27 -36.55 -2.59
C MET A 5 16.93 -35.86 -2.75
N ALA A 6 16.25 -35.62 -1.65
CA ALA A 6 15.18 -34.67 -1.66
C ALA A 6 15.80 -33.29 -1.93
N LEU A 7 15.78 -32.89 -3.18
CA LEU A 7 15.94 -31.48 -3.53
C LEU A 7 14.75 -30.75 -2.93
N SER A 8 14.93 -30.20 -1.74
CA SER A 8 14.06 -29.14 -1.31
C SER A 8 14.34 -27.98 -2.26
N ALA A 9 13.59 -27.90 -3.34
CA ALA A 9 13.54 -26.70 -4.12
C ALA A 9 13.09 -25.62 -3.15
N ALA A 10 14.01 -24.71 -2.77
CA ALA A 10 13.61 -23.47 -2.17
C ALA A 10 12.57 -22.87 -3.10
N ALA A 11 11.30 -22.89 -2.70
CA ALA A 11 10.25 -22.29 -3.48
C ALA A 11 10.66 -20.85 -3.71
N SER A 12 10.95 -20.48 -4.96
CA SER A 12 11.10 -19.10 -5.36
C SER A 12 9.84 -18.39 -4.86
N PRO A 13 9.96 -17.24 -4.16
CA PRO A 13 8.79 -16.52 -3.75
C PRO A 13 7.92 -16.32 -4.98
N ILE A 14 6.67 -16.77 -4.92
CA ILE A 14 5.71 -16.54 -5.98
C ILE A 14 5.56 -15.02 -6.07
N PRO A 15 5.87 -14.39 -7.24
CA PRO A 15 5.66 -12.95 -7.38
C PRO A 15 4.21 -12.66 -7.00
N SER A 16 3.98 -11.73 -6.09
CA SER A 16 2.64 -11.35 -5.72
C SER A 16 1.94 -10.80 -6.95
N ARG A 17 0.70 -11.22 -7.15
CA ARG A 17 -0.13 -10.70 -8.23
C ARG A 17 -0.57 -9.30 -7.87
N PRO A 18 -0.70 -8.38 -8.85
CA PRO A 18 -1.31 -7.10 -8.61
C PRO A 18 -2.72 -7.25 -8.03
N GLU A 19 -2.98 -6.53 -6.97
CA GLU A 19 -4.26 -6.51 -6.30
C GLU A 19 -4.73 -5.07 -6.11
N LYS A 20 -6.02 -4.85 -6.29
CA LYS A 20 -6.62 -3.56 -5.98
C LYS A 20 -6.89 -3.50 -4.48
N ARG A 21 -6.34 -2.50 -3.82
CA ARG A 21 -6.53 -2.23 -2.41
C ARG A 21 -7.06 -0.83 -2.21
N CYS A 22 -8.16 -0.71 -1.49
CA CYS A 22 -8.80 0.56 -1.20
C CYS A 22 -8.81 0.80 0.29
N GLY A 23 -8.52 2.03 0.69
CA GLY A 23 -8.53 2.39 2.10
C GLY A 23 -7.95 3.77 2.36
N TRP A 24 -7.52 3.97 3.58
CA TRP A 24 -6.92 5.22 4.01
C TRP A 24 -5.46 5.29 3.57
N LEU A 25 -5.18 6.28 2.72
CA LEU A 25 -3.81 6.61 2.34
C LEU A 25 -3.30 7.70 3.27
N SER A 26 -2.30 7.38 4.05
CA SER A 26 -1.74 8.29 5.06
C SER A 26 -0.35 8.75 4.69
N ASN A 27 -0.14 10.05 4.79
CA ASN A 27 1.17 10.69 4.68
C ASN A 27 1.31 11.72 5.80
N PRO A 28 1.51 11.28 7.05
CA PRO A 28 1.54 12.19 8.19
C PRO A 28 2.76 13.08 8.25
N THR A 29 3.86 12.65 7.63
CA THR A 29 5.14 13.36 7.61
C THR A 29 5.84 13.07 6.29
N PRO A 30 6.81 13.91 5.86
CA PRO A 30 7.53 13.67 4.61
C PRO A 30 8.11 12.27 4.52
N GLY A 31 7.89 11.61 3.39
CA GLY A 31 8.45 10.29 3.09
C GLY A 31 7.75 9.10 3.74
N ASN A 32 6.88 9.31 4.70
CA ASN A 32 6.16 8.25 5.38
C ASN A 32 4.78 8.08 4.74
N TRP A 33 4.55 6.90 4.15
CA TRP A 33 3.32 6.60 3.44
C TRP A 33 2.79 5.21 3.80
N TRP A 34 1.51 5.14 4.14
CA TRP A 34 0.81 3.88 4.43
C TRP A 34 -0.55 3.85 3.74
N LEU A 35 -0.95 2.65 3.33
CA LEU A 35 -2.31 2.37 2.90
C LEU A 35 -2.94 1.39 3.88
N ARG A 36 -3.94 1.86 4.60
CA ARG A 36 -4.72 1.02 5.51
C ARG A 36 -5.97 0.54 4.80
N ASP A 37 -6.00 -0.74 4.43
CA ASP A 37 -7.18 -1.38 3.88
C ASP A 37 -7.87 -2.25 4.95
N ARG A 38 -8.81 -3.06 4.53
CA ARG A 38 -9.57 -3.94 5.43
C ARG A 38 -8.71 -5.05 6.04
N GLN A 39 -7.60 -5.38 5.44
CA GLN A 39 -6.75 -6.51 5.84
C GLN A 39 -5.57 -6.08 6.68
N ALA A 40 -4.93 -4.98 6.34
CA ALA A 40 -3.69 -4.56 6.99
C ALA A 40 -3.35 -3.10 6.73
N GLU A 41 -2.34 -2.62 7.43
CA GLU A 41 -1.64 -1.39 7.10
C GLU A 41 -0.42 -1.75 6.26
N TRP A 42 -0.42 -1.28 5.03
CA TRP A 42 0.62 -1.56 4.06
C TRP A 42 1.58 -0.38 3.96
N THR A 43 2.86 -0.62 4.13
CA THR A 43 3.87 0.43 4.03
C THR A 43 4.23 0.66 2.56
N LEU A 44 4.07 1.91 2.10
CA LEU A 44 4.50 2.33 0.77
C LEU A 44 5.84 3.04 0.80
N GLY A 45 6.20 3.64 1.91
CA GLY A 45 7.47 4.32 2.06
C GLY A 45 7.71 4.72 3.49
N THR A 46 9.00 4.89 3.81
CA THR A 46 9.44 5.42 5.10
C THR A 46 10.49 6.49 4.83
N GLN A 47 10.56 7.46 5.71
CA GLN A 47 11.54 8.54 5.61
C GLN A 47 12.96 7.96 5.57
N GLY A 48 13.76 8.39 4.59
CA GLY A 48 15.12 7.92 4.40
C GLY A 48 15.27 6.66 3.56
N SER A 49 14.18 6.04 3.15
CA SER A 49 14.20 4.88 2.25
C SER A 49 13.91 5.28 0.82
N GLU A 50 14.35 4.45 -0.12
CA GLU A 50 13.99 4.63 -1.52
C GLU A 50 12.47 4.54 -1.70
N PRO A 51 11.87 5.42 -2.51
CA PRO A 51 10.45 5.32 -2.82
C PRO A 51 10.13 3.97 -3.48
N VAL A 52 8.98 3.41 -3.15
CA VAL A 52 8.52 2.20 -3.83
C VAL A 52 8.31 2.48 -5.32
N PRO A 53 8.68 1.55 -6.22
CA PRO A 53 8.45 1.74 -7.66
C PRO A 53 7.00 2.08 -7.97
N GLY A 54 6.78 3.10 -8.79
CA GLY A 54 5.46 3.59 -9.16
C GLY A 54 4.92 4.72 -8.29
N MET A 55 5.58 5.05 -7.18
CA MET A 55 5.15 6.11 -6.28
C MET A 55 5.07 7.47 -6.99
N ASP A 56 6.06 7.77 -7.83
CA ASP A 56 6.15 9.05 -8.55
C ASP A 56 5.11 9.17 -9.69
N ASP A 57 4.50 8.06 -10.08
CA ASP A 57 3.49 8.03 -11.13
C ASP A 57 2.06 8.22 -10.62
N LEU A 58 1.90 8.35 -9.31
CA LEU A 58 0.59 8.60 -8.72
C LEU A 58 0.10 10.01 -9.05
N PRO A 59 -1.19 10.18 -9.34
CA PRO A 59 -1.77 11.51 -9.49
C PRO A 59 -1.78 12.26 -8.17
N ASP A 60 -2.16 13.53 -8.21
CA ASP A 60 -2.39 14.31 -7.00
C ASP A 60 -3.48 13.63 -6.14
N MET A 61 -3.11 13.14 -4.99
CA MET A 61 -3.98 12.37 -4.11
C MET A 61 -4.94 13.26 -3.30
N SER A 62 -4.79 14.58 -3.38
CA SER A 62 -5.63 15.52 -2.64
C SER A 62 -6.93 15.93 -3.37
N THR A 63 -7.10 15.50 -4.63
CA THR A 63 -8.17 16.03 -5.49
C THR A 63 -9.59 15.53 -5.15
N LYS A 64 -9.72 14.48 -4.37
CA LYS A 64 -11.03 13.92 -3.97
C LYS A 64 -11.33 14.12 -2.48
N GLY A 65 -10.58 14.98 -1.85
CA GLY A 65 -10.65 15.26 -0.44
C GLY A 65 -9.39 14.77 0.27
N TRP A 66 -8.79 15.66 1.01
CA TRP A 66 -7.58 15.38 1.78
C TRP A 66 -7.73 16.05 3.12
N VAL A 67 -7.48 15.31 4.19
CA VAL A 67 -7.54 15.85 5.55
C VAL A 67 -6.13 16.18 6.00
N GLU A 68 -5.83 17.47 6.08
CA GLU A 68 -4.54 17.94 6.54
C GLU A 68 -4.41 17.78 8.04
N THR A 69 -3.34 17.14 8.49
CA THR A 69 -3.04 16.93 9.90
C THR A 69 -1.72 17.56 10.32
N ASN A 70 -0.85 17.84 9.36
CA ASN A 70 0.46 18.43 9.58
C ASN A 70 0.88 19.21 8.33
N GLY A 71 0.55 20.49 8.25
CA GLY A 71 0.74 21.28 7.03
C GLY A 71 -0.05 20.68 5.89
N SER A 72 0.63 20.38 4.79
CA SER A 72 0.04 19.69 3.63
C SER A 72 -0.01 18.17 3.78
N HIS A 73 0.56 17.62 4.85
CA HIS A 73 0.54 16.20 5.15
C HIS A 73 -0.74 15.81 5.86
N GLY A 74 -1.19 14.58 5.67
CA GLY A 74 -2.43 14.12 6.25
C GLY A 74 -2.87 12.78 5.68
N TYR A 75 -4.14 12.64 5.37
CA TYR A 75 -4.67 11.41 4.82
C TYR A 75 -5.83 11.67 3.86
N GLY A 76 -6.07 10.68 3.03
CA GLY A 76 -7.22 10.65 2.13
C GLY A 76 -7.66 9.21 1.88
N CYS A 77 -8.69 9.06 1.07
CA CYS A 77 -9.17 7.77 0.64
C CYS A 77 -8.62 7.47 -0.76
N ALA A 78 -8.11 6.28 -0.96
CA ALA A 78 -7.50 5.89 -2.23
C ALA A 78 -7.77 4.43 -2.57
N CYS A 79 -7.78 4.14 -3.87
CA CYS A 79 -7.69 2.79 -4.38
C CYS A 79 -6.42 2.68 -5.21
N LEU A 80 -5.55 1.75 -4.86
CA LEU A 80 -4.30 1.50 -5.55
C LEU A 80 -4.24 0.06 -6.03
N THR A 81 -3.74 -0.14 -7.24
CA THR A 81 -3.36 -1.46 -7.72
C THR A 81 -1.89 -1.65 -7.43
N VAL A 82 -1.58 -2.62 -6.59
CA VAL A 82 -0.23 -2.81 -6.03
C VAL A 82 0.14 -4.28 -6.00
N THR A 83 1.44 -4.53 -5.93
CA THR A 83 1.97 -5.81 -5.46
C THR A 83 2.44 -5.64 -4.02
N THR A 84 2.29 -6.67 -3.22
CA THR A 84 2.59 -6.60 -1.78
C THR A 84 3.38 -7.82 -1.33
N ASP A 85 4.13 -7.63 -0.25
CA ASP A 85 4.69 -8.71 0.54
C ASP A 85 3.82 -8.87 1.80
N ALA A 86 3.06 -9.95 1.86
CA ALA A 86 2.14 -10.19 2.97
C ALA A 86 2.86 -10.46 4.29
N ARG A 87 4.10 -10.91 4.24
CA ARG A 87 4.89 -11.21 5.42
C ARG A 87 5.41 -9.94 6.10
N THR A 88 5.90 -9.00 5.30
CA THR A 88 6.44 -7.73 5.82
C THR A 88 5.40 -6.62 5.88
N LYS A 89 4.24 -6.81 5.23
CA LYS A 89 3.21 -5.79 5.07
C LYS A 89 3.69 -4.56 4.30
N GLU A 90 4.55 -4.80 3.33
CA GLU A 90 5.06 -3.75 2.46
C GLU A 90 4.40 -3.82 1.09
N VAL A 91 4.14 -2.65 0.51
CA VAL A 91 3.88 -2.53 -0.93
C VAL A 91 5.22 -2.63 -1.64
N THR A 92 5.32 -3.54 -2.59
CA THR A 92 6.55 -3.75 -3.35
C THR A 92 6.57 -2.99 -4.66
N ARG A 93 5.39 -2.67 -5.20
CA ARG A 93 5.23 -1.87 -6.42
C ARG A 93 3.82 -1.29 -6.48
N ILE A 94 3.73 -0.06 -6.98
CA ILE A 94 2.46 0.58 -7.33
C ILE A 94 2.34 0.54 -8.85
N ILE A 95 1.26 -0.04 -9.34
CA ILE A 95 1.00 -0.15 -10.78
C ILE A 95 0.14 0.99 -11.27
N SER A 96 -0.91 1.30 -10.52
CA SER A 96 -1.85 2.37 -10.85
C SER A 96 -2.67 2.73 -9.62
N GLY A 97 -3.49 3.73 -9.75
CA GLY A 97 -4.44 4.11 -8.72
C GLY A 97 -4.61 5.61 -8.61
N GLY A 98 -5.40 6.01 -7.65
CA GLY A 98 -5.68 7.40 -7.41
C GLY A 98 -6.60 7.63 -6.23
N PRO A 99 -6.90 8.91 -5.94
CA PRO A 99 -7.79 9.26 -4.86
C PRO A 99 -9.23 8.90 -5.20
N VAL A 100 -9.99 8.55 -4.18
CA VAL A 100 -11.44 8.38 -4.24
C VAL A 100 -12.08 9.27 -3.17
N PRO A 101 -13.38 9.57 -3.26
CA PRO A 101 -14.01 10.42 -2.27
C PRO A 101 -13.86 9.88 -0.84
N LEU A 102 -13.62 10.77 0.12
CA LEU A 102 -13.49 10.41 1.54
C LEU A 102 -14.65 9.58 2.06
N ARG A 103 -15.86 9.85 1.57
CA ARG A 103 -17.07 9.12 1.97
C ARG A 103 -16.96 7.62 1.71
N GLN A 104 -16.21 7.21 0.69
CA GLN A 104 -16.03 5.79 0.38
C GLN A 104 -15.31 5.06 1.52
N CYS A 105 -14.29 5.66 2.08
CA CYS A 105 -13.61 5.11 3.24
C CYS A 105 -14.44 5.25 4.51
N ARG A 106 -15.08 6.39 4.70
CA ARG A 106 -15.92 6.64 5.89
C ARG A 106 -17.12 5.70 5.97
N ALA A 107 -17.67 5.30 4.83
CA ALA A 107 -18.80 4.39 4.76
C ALA A 107 -18.40 2.92 4.91
N ASP A 108 -17.13 2.60 4.79
CA ASP A 108 -16.63 1.23 4.87
C ASP A 108 -16.46 0.82 6.34
N ARG A 109 -17.40 0.04 6.84
CA ARG A 109 -17.40 -0.40 8.24
C ARG A 109 -16.28 -1.36 8.59
N ARG A 110 -15.61 -1.94 7.60
CA ARG A 110 -14.48 -2.84 7.80
C ARG A 110 -13.15 -2.11 7.88
N LEU A 111 -13.13 -0.83 7.51
CA LEU A 111 -11.94 -0.01 7.69
C LEU A 111 -11.88 0.52 9.12
N PRO A 112 -10.72 0.44 9.78
CA PRO A 112 -10.50 1.18 11.01
C PRO A 112 -10.57 2.68 10.72
N ARG A 113 -10.61 3.48 11.78
CA ARG A 113 -10.49 4.94 11.62
C ARG A 113 -9.11 5.31 11.11
N PRO A 114 -9.02 6.38 10.31
CA PRO A 114 -7.74 6.84 9.81
C PRO A 114 -6.78 7.31 10.91
#